data_d324bb4edc0d3348dd7dacaa47cba0ce
#
_entry.id   d324bb4edc0d3348dd7dacaa47cba0ce
#
_cell.length_a   1.000
_cell.length_b   1.000
_cell.length_c   1.000
_cell.angle_alpha   90.00
_cell.angle_beta   90.00
_cell.angle_gamma   90.00
#
_symmetry.space_group_name_H-M   'P 1'
#
loop_
_entity.id
_entity.type
_entity.pdbx_description
1 polymer ?
#
loop_
_entity_poly.entity_id
_entity_poly.type
_entity_poly.pdbx_seq_one_letter_code
_entity_poly.pdbx_strand_id
1 'polypeptide(L)'
;MSKRIFQICFALFAGALFASCGEPQAQVLPQTKELIVIESQNLKCNDSVLVFTPVQYAANNRQTLPTLFLLHGWSGCYKDWSNKHDIQEISNRTGFRIICPDGFYNGWYLNNTDTTKMQWRAFFDQELFPQMKERYNMVPDSTFITGLSMGGHGAVNLFLDHPENFRAAGSMSGVLDLNLTSLRDTELAKVIGDKKDRIAQESAVTRVAEKAEQLKAMNKPIITTCGYNDVYVQCTDVFSAKCRELDVPHIKILSPGKHSWPYWGFALEQHLWHFQKILNGDNMGY
;
A
#
# COMPACT_ATOMS: atom_id res chain seq x y z
N MET A 1 40.87 63.47 -74.26
CA MET A 1 40.17 62.14 -74.14
C MET A 1 40.48 61.57 -72.77
N SER A 2 39.63 61.76 -71.82
CA SER A 2 39.86 61.25 -70.42
C SER A 2 38.69 60.38 -70.04
N LYS A 3 39.00 59.12 -69.70
CA LYS A 3 38.02 58.15 -69.20
C LYS A 3 37.97 58.27 -67.68
N ARG A 4 36.79 58.68 -67.17
CA ARG A 4 36.51 58.62 -65.71
C ARG A 4 36.01 57.20 -65.37
N ILE A 5 36.70 56.58 -64.44
CA ILE A 5 36.31 55.30 -63.84
C ILE A 5 35.48 55.62 -62.61
N PHE A 6 34.21 55.11 -62.54
CA PHE A 6 33.33 55.20 -61.39
C PHE A 6 33.68 53.99 -60.48
N GLN A 7 34.15 54.29 -59.26
CA GLN A 7 34.27 53.27 -58.21
C GLN A 7 32.96 53.19 -57.43
N ILE A 8 32.32 52.02 -57.45
CA ILE A 8 31.16 51.71 -56.61
C ILE A 8 31.67 51.02 -55.37
N CYS A 9 31.53 51.67 -54.20
CA CYS A 9 31.79 51.05 -52.87
C CYS A 9 30.61 50.18 -52.51
N PHE A 10 30.82 48.88 -52.41
CA PHE A 10 29.89 47.95 -51.78
C PHE A 10 30.17 47.94 -50.26
N ALA A 11 29.28 48.44 -49.46
CA ALA A 11 29.29 48.30 -48.03
C ALA A 11 28.66 46.93 -47.66
N LEU A 12 29.44 46.00 -47.20
CA LEU A 12 28.97 44.75 -46.64
C LEU A 12 28.52 44.99 -45.19
N PHE A 13 27.20 44.93 -44.96
CA PHE A 13 26.62 44.87 -43.66
C PHE A 13 26.71 43.40 -43.15
N ALA A 14 27.67 43.12 -42.29
CA ALA A 14 27.73 41.85 -41.54
C ALA A 14 26.74 41.93 -40.36
N GLY A 15 25.55 41.38 -40.56
CA GLY A 15 24.59 41.15 -39.46
C GLY A 15 25.06 39.98 -38.59
N ALA A 16 25.58 40.29 -37.41
CA ALA A 16 25.87 39.27 -36.41
C ALA A 16 24.54 38.76 -35.84
N LEU A 17 24.15 37.54 -36.25
CA LEU A 17 23.12 36.76 -35.61
C LEU A 17 23.67 36.26 -34.25
N PHE A 18 23.32 36.91 -33.15
CA PHE A 18 23.46 36.37 -31.82
C PHE A 18 22.46 35.22 -31.65
N ALA A 19 22.86 34.00 -31.90
CA ALA A 19 22.16 32.81 -31.44
C ALA A 19 22.26 32.80 -29.92
N SER A 20 21.17 33.15 -29.23
CA SER A 20 21.01 32.94 -27.81
C SER A 20 21.01 31.40 -27.58
N CYS A 21 22.14 30.84 -27.19
CA CYS A 21 22.20 29.54 -26.60
C CYS A 21 21.50 29.64 -25.23
N GLY A 22 20.18 29.39 -25.17
CA GLY A 22 19.51 29.10 -23.92
C GLY A 22 20.19 27.88 -23.30
N GLU A 23 20.65 28.02 -22.08
CA GLU A 23 21.12 26.85 -21.31
C GLU A 23 20.02 25.80 -21.33
N PRO A 24 20.33 24.50 -21.58
CA PRO A 24 19.33 23.46 -21.51
C PRO A 24 18.79 23.45 -20.08
N GLN A 25 17.51 23.80 -19.91
CA GLN A 25 16.83 23.61 -18.64
C GLN A 25 16.97 22.16 -18.26
N ALA A 26 17.62 21.90 -17.12
CA ALA A 26 17.74 20.56 -16.58
C ALA A 26 16.33 19.99 -16.48
N GLN A 27 16.06 18.96 -17.26
CA GLN A 27 14.79 18.24 -17.21
C GLN A 27 14.70 17.60 -15.85
N VAL A 28 13.87 18.15 -14.95
CA VAL A 28 13.59 17.54 -13.65
C VAL A 28 12.92 16.20 -13.96
N LEU A 29 13.64 15.09 -13.72
CA LEU A 29 13.09 13.75 -13.89
C LEU A 29 11.88 13.58 -12.97
N PRO A 30 10.77 13.04 -13.47
CA PRO A 30 9.59 12.80 -12.66
C PRO A 30 9.93 11.96 -11.42
N GLN A 31 9.45 12.38 -10.26
CA GLN A 31 9.69 11.68 -9.01
C GLN A 31 8.82 10.44 -8.93
N THR A 32 9.43 9.25 -9.08
CA THR A 32 8.74 7.96 -9.02
C THR A 32 8.62 7.41 -7.60
N LYS A 33 9.52 7.84 -6.71
CA LYS A 33 9.55 7.47 -5.29
C LYS A 33 9.49 8.73 -4.45
N GLU A 34 8.47 8.83 -3.60
CA GLU A 34 8.27 9.94 -2.69
C GLU A 34 8.34 9.47 -1.24
N LEU A 35 8.95 10.28 -0.37
CA LEU A 35 8.81 10.18 1.08
C LEU A 35 7.88 11.30 1.54
N ILE A 36 6.73 10.92 2.08
CA ILE A 36 5.77 11.85 2.67
C ILE A 36 5.86 11.72 4.18
N VAL A 37 5.96 12.84 4.87
CA VAL A 37 5.94 12.91 6.33
C VAL A 37 4.63 13.56 6.74
N ILE A 38 3.85 12.86 7.56
CA ILE A 38 2.56 13.32 8.07
C ILE A 38 2.70 13.59 9.57
N GLU A 39 2.53 14.85 9.96
CA GLU A 39 2.38 15.20 11.36
C GLU A 39 1.01 14.75 11.86
N SER A 40 0.98 13.88 12.88
CA SER A 40 -0.26 13.24 13.31
C SER A 40 -0.64 13.55 14.75
N GLN A 41 -1.86 14.01 14.91
CA GLN A 41 -2.47 14.19 16.23
C GLN A 41 -2.90 12.86 16.85
N ASN A 42 -3.24 11.88 16.02
CA ASN A 42 -3.63 10.54 16.47
C ASN A 42 -2.41 9.70 16.90
N LEU A 43 -1.30 9.78 16.18
CA LEU A 43 -0.08 9.04 16.51
C LEU A 43 0.74 9.68 17.63
N LYS A 44 0.57 10.99 17.89
CA LYS A 44 1.40 11.83 18.77
C LYS A 44 2.86 11.98 18.30
N CYS A 45 3.11 11.68 17.04
CA CYS A 45 4.40 11.82 16.34
C CYS A 45 4.17 11.88 14.84
N ASN A 46 5.24 12.09 14.08
CA ASN A 46 5.17 12.03 12.63
C ASN A 46 5.13 10.59 12.13
N ASP A 47 4.34 10.34 11.09
CA ASP A 47 4.43 9.14 10.29
C ASP A 47 5.25 9.37 9.01
N SER A 48 5.94 8.34 8.57
CA SER A 48 6.71 8.32 7.32
C SER A 48 6.07 7.35 6.34
N VAL A 49 5.70 7.85 5.16
CA VAL A 49 5.04 7.07 4.13
C VAL A 49 5.89 7.07 2.86
N LEU A 50 6.33 5.90 2.39
CA LEU A 50 6.93 5.78 1.06
C LEU A 50 5.84 5.52 0.01
N VAL A 51 5.90 6.28 -1.07
CA VAL A 51 5.01 6.10 -2.21
C VAL A 51 5.82 5.82 -3.45
N PHE A 52 5.46 4.76 -4.17
CA PHE A 52 6.05 4.37 -5.44
C PHE A 52 5.01 4.55 -6.54
N THR A 53 5.28 5.45 -7.49
CA THR A 53 4.42 5.69 -8.65
C THR A 53 5.08 5.08 -9.88
N PRO A 54 4.35 4.34 -10.74
CA PRO A 54 4.91 3.78 -11.96
C PRO A 54 5.52 4.89 -12.83
N VAL A 55 6.71 4.65 -13.39
CA VAL A 55 7.52 5.67 -14.10
C VAL A 55 6.74 6.33 -15.24
N GLN A 56 5.91 5.58 -15.96
CA GLN A 56 5.09 6.09 -17.06
C GLN A 56 4.03 7.10 -16.62
N TYR A 57 3.72 7.19 -15.34
CA TYR A 57 2.72 8.10 -14.77
C TYR A 57 3.31 9.15 -13.82
N ALA A 58 4.63 9.11 -13.59
CA ALA A 58 5.30 9.99 -12.62
C ALA A 58 5.19 11.49 -12.97
N ALA A 59 5.05 11.83 -14.26
CA ALA A 59 4.84 13.20 -14.70
C ALA A 59 3.46 13.77 -14.32
N ASN A 60 2.48 12.92 -14.04
CA ASN A 60 1.14 13.28 -13.56
C ASN A 60 0.72 12.41 -12.39
N ASN A 61 1.22 12.73 -11.21
CA ASN A 61 0.94 11.98 -9.99
C ASN A 61 -0.53 12.05 -9.52
N ARG A 62 -1.33 12.97 -10.06
CA ARG A 62 -2.77 13.06 -9.80
C ARG A 62 -3.62 12.17 -10.71
N GLN A 63 -3.00 11.46 -11.66
CA GLN A 63 -3.74 10.47 -12.44
C GLN A 63 -4.27 9.37 -11.54
N THR A 64 -5.55 9.04 -11.70
CA THR A 64 -6.16 7.89 -11.01
C THR A 64 -5.48 6.60 -11.48
N LEU A 65 -4.82 5.91 -10.55
CA LEU A 65 -4.15 4.64 -10.80
C LEU A 65 -4.69 3.60 -9.83
N PRO A 66 -4.63 2.31 -10.18
CA PRO A 66 -4.76 1.26 -9.19
C PRO A 66 -3.77 1.51 -8.06
N THR A 67 -4.25 1.53 -6.83
CA THR A 67 -3.45 1.90 -5.66
C THR A 67 -3.48 0.79 -4.62
N LEU A 68 -2.31 0.43 -4.11
CA LEU A 68 -2.13 -0.60 -3.09
C LEU A 68 -1.49 -0.01 -1.84
N PHE A 69 -2.19 -0.09 -0.69
CA PHE A 69 -1.56 0.05 0.61
C PHE A 69 -0.85 -1.26 0.97
N LEU A 70 0.45 -1.19 1.26
CA LEU A 70 1.32 -2.35 1.51
C LEU A 70 1.95 -2.24 2.90
N LEU A 71 1.41 -2.99 3.87
CA LEU A 71 1.73 -2.89 5.28
C LEU A 71 2.87 -3.85 5.68
N HIS A 72 3.81 -3.37 6.50
CA HIS A 72 4.93 -4.17 7.02
C HIS A 72 4.54 -4.99 8.26
N GLY A 73 5.44 -5.88 8.71
CA GLY A 73 5.25 -6.73 9.88
C GLY A 73 5.74 -6.13 11.20
N TRP A 74 5.57 -6.88 12.28
CA TRP A 74 6.12 -6.53 13.60
C TRP A 74 7.63 -6.33 13.54
N SER A 75 8.14 -5.42 14.33
CA SER A 75 9.54 -4.97 14.38
C SER A 75 10.07 -4.27 13.12
N GLY A 76 9.17 -3.97 12.17
CA GLY A 76 9.51 -3.33 10.91
C GLY A 76 9.28 -1.82 10.87
N CYS A 77 9.37 -1.27 9.66
CA CYS A 77 9.08 0.13 9.36
C CYS A 77 8.66 0.32 7.90
N TYR A 78 8.26 1.53 7.54
CA TYR A 78 7.84 1.91 6.17
C TYR A 78 8.84 1.57 5.05
N LYS A 79 10.13 1.34 5.36
CA LYS A 79 11.18 1.00 4.38
C LYS A 79 11.28 -0.49 4.10
N ASP A 80 10.72 -1.35 4.94
CA ASP A 80 11.02 -2.79 4.93
C ASP A 80 10.77 -3.43 3.58
N TRP A 81 9.62 -3.15 2.97
CA TRP A 81 9.31 -3.69 1.66
C TRP A 81 10.35 -3.29 0.61
N SER A 82 10.73 -2.01 0.56
CA SER A 82 11.72 -1.52 -0.40
C SER A 82 13.16 -1.91 -0.08
N ASN A 83 13.45 -2.29 1.16
CA ASN A 83 14.76 -2.84 1.55
C ASN A 83 14.92 -4.32 1.15
N LYS A 84 13.82 -5.03 0.93
CA LYS A 84 13.80 -6.47 0.66
C LYS A 84 13.43 -6.81 -0.78
N HIS A 85 12.68 -5.94 -1.45
CA HIS A 85 12.20 -6.14 -2.82
C HIS A 85 12.26 -4.82 -3.59
N ASP A 86 12.44 -4.89 -4.90
CA ASP A 86 12.37 -3.70 -5.77
C ASP A 86 10.90 -3.29 -6.00
N ILE A 87 10.36 -2.53 -5.03
CA ILE A 87 8.96 -2.06 -5.08
C ILE A 87 8.74 -1.09 -6.23
N GLN A 88 9.77 -0.35 -6.68
CA GLN A 88 9.66 0.52 -7.84
C GLN A 88 9.49 -0.29 -9.14
N GLU A 89 10.25 -1.38 -9.30
CA GLU A 89 10.08 -2.30 -10.44
C GLU A 89 8.69 -2.95 -10.43
N ILE A 90 8.26 -3.45 -9.26
CA ILE A 90 6.91 -4.02 -9.09
C ILE A 90 5.84 -3.00 -9.49
N SER A 91 5.94 -1.76 -9.02
CA SER A 91 5.04 -0.65 -9.38
C SER A 91 5.03 -0.42 -10.89
N ASN A 92 6.20 -0.32 -11.52
CA ASN A 92 6.35 -0.10 -12.97
C ASN A 92 5.69 -1.21 -13.81
N ARG A 93 5.93 -2.45 -13.43
CA ARG A 93 5.46 -3.64 -14.15
C ARG A 93 3.96 -3.87 -13.99
N THR A 94 3.43 -3.63 -12.79
CA THR A 94 2.03 -3.89 -12.47
C THR A 94 1.10 -2.71 -12.74
N GLY A 95 1.65 -1.50 -12.84
CA GLY A 95 0.86 -0.27 -12.97
C GLY A 95 0.22 0.21 -11.67
N PHE A 96 0.48 -0.44 -10.54
CA PHE A 96 -0.03 -0.01 -9.24
C PHE A 96 0.83 1.12 -8.65
N ARG A 97 0.18 2.15 -8.14
CA ARG A 97 0.80 3.00 -7.13
C ARG A 97 0.85 2.22 -5.81
N ILE A 98 2.02 2.14 -5.17
CA ILE A 98 2.21 1.39 -3.93
C ILE A 98 2.54 2.35 -2.81
N ILE A 99 1.77 2.31 -1.72
CA ILE A 99 1.87 3.18 -0.55
C ILE A 99 2.26 2.33 0.66
N CYS A 100 3.42 2.62 1.25
CA CYS A 100 3.98 1.91 2.39
C CYS A 100 4.06 2.85 3.61
N PRO A 101 3.02 2.91 4.46
CA PRO A 101 3.05 3.68 5.70
C PRO A 101 3.87 2.98 6.80
N ASP A 102 4.28 3.73 7.82
CA ASP A 102 4.90 3.17 9.01
C ASP A 102 3.84 2.67 10.00
N GLY A 103 3.80 1.35 10.22
CA GLY A 103 2.99 0.72 11.28
C GLY A 103 3.69 0.71 12.63
N PHE A 104 4.86 1.32 12.70
CA PHE A 104 5.79 1.32 13.83
C PHE A 104 6.22 -0.09 14.27
N TYR A 105 7.25 -0.14 15.12
CA TYR A 105 7.79 -1.40 15.60
C TYR A 105 6.74 -2.37 16.17
N ASN A 106 5.74 -1.82 16.91
CA ASN A 106 4.73 -2.59 17.65
C ASN A 106 3.34 -1.92 17.61
N GLY A 107 2.97 -1.27 16.52
CA GLY A 107 1.68 -0.55 16.44
C GLY A 107 0.47 -1.44 16.19
N TRP A 108 0.68 -2.64 15.63
CA TRP A 108 -0.38 -3.62 15.27
C TRP A 108 -1.47 -3.04 14.37
N TYR A 109 -1.30 -1.82 13.88
CA TYR A 109 -2.34 -1.08 13.14
C TYR A 109 -3.64 -0.93 13.94
N LEU A 110 -3.49 -0.78 15.26
CA LEU A 110 -4.58 -0.70 16.24
C LEU A 110 -4.56 0.63 17.00
N ASN A 111 -5.70 0.98 17.60
CA ASN A 111 -5.73 2.03 18.58
C ASN A 111 -5.32 1.50 19.96
N ASN A 112 -4.41 2.19 20.63
CA ASN A 112 -4.04 1.87 22.00
C ASN A 112 -5.26 2.06 22.92
N THR A 113 -5.39 1.22 23.94
CA THR A 113 -6.43 1.36 24.96
C THR A 113 -6.28 2.63 25.80
N ASP A 114 -5.07 3.13 25.90
CA ASP A 114 -4.75 4.44 26.47
C ASP A 114 -4.82 5.48 25.32
N THR A 115 -5.84 6.33 25.34
CA THR A 115 -6.08 7.34 24.29
C THR A 115 -5.02 8.44 24.25
N THR A 116 -4.15 8.55 25.25
CA THR A 116 -3.00 9.47 25.23
C THR A 116 -1.84 8.93 24.42
N LYS A 117 -1.87 7.64 24.07
CA LYS A 117 -0.88 6.95 23.25
C LYS A 117 -1.36 6.86 21.80
N MET A 118 -0.55 6.21 20.98
CA MET A 118 -0.79 6.01 19.54
C MET A 118 -2.17 5.43 19.25
N GLN A 119 -2.92 6.11 18.37
CA GLN A 119 -4.23 5.70 17.86
C GLN A 119 -4.09 5.43 16.36
N TRP A 120 -3.43 4.31 15.99
CA TRP A 120 -3.00 4.08 14.60
C TRP A 120 -4.18 3.92 13.63
N ARG A 121 -5.24 3.22 14.05
CA ARG A 121 -6.45 3.06 13.23
C ARG A 121 -7.14 4.40 12.98
N ALA A 122 -7.24 5.25 14.02
CA ALA A 122 -7.77 6.61 13.88
C ALA A 122 -6.89 7.47 12.96
N PHE A 123 -5.57 7.34 13.04
CA PHE A 123 -4.65 8.01 12.11
C PHE A 123 -4.91 7.58 10.66
N PHE A 124 -5.06 6.29 10.40
CA PHE A 124 -5.34 5.80 9.06
C PHE A 124 -6.63 6.41 8.50
N ASP A 125 -7.71 6.36 9.27
CA ASP A 125 -9.04 6.76 8.83
C ASP A 125 -9.19 8.28 8.68
N GLN A 126 -8.59 9.06 9.59
CA GLN A 126 -8.81 10.49 9.69
C GLN A 126 -7.72 11.34 9.04
N GLU A 127 -6.52 10.81 8.90
CA GLU A 127 -5.36 11.57 8.43
C GLU A 127 -4.71 10.95 7.20
N LEU A 128 -4.23 9.69 7.25
CA LEU A 128 -3.48 9.07 6.16
C LEU A 128 -4.34 8.82 4.91
N PHE A 129 -5.42 8.04 5.06
CA PHE A 129 -6.25 7.65 3.92
C PHE A 129 -6.86 8.87 3.19
N PRO A 130 -7.46 9.86 3.87
CA PRO A 130 -7.98 11.06 3.22
C PRO A 130 -6.92 11.85 2.47
N GLN A 131 -5.72 12.04 3.06
CA GLN A 131 -4.63 12.75 2.40
C GLN A 131 -4.13 12.03 1.14
N MET A 132 -3.96 10.70 1.20
CA MET A 132 -3.54 9.90 0.05
C MET A 132 -4.62 9.90 -1.04
N LYS A 133 -5.88 9.79 -0.65
CA LYS A 133 -7.03 9.84 -1.58
C LYS A 133 -7.08 11.14 -2.35
N GLU A 134 -6.94 12.28 -1.67
CA GLU A 134 -6.93 13.60 -2.30
C GLU A 134 -5.69 13.79 -3.18
N ARG A 135 -4.49 13.48 -2.63
CA ARG A 135 -3.22 13.67 -3.32
C ARG A 135 -3.13 12.90 -4.63
N TYR A 136 -3.63 11.67 -4.66
CA TYR A 136 -3.48 10.75 -5.78
C TYR A 136 -4.77 10.45 -6.53
N ASN A 137 -5.84 11.17 -6.23
CA ASN A 137 -7.15 10.99 -6.85
C ASN A 137 -7.60 9.51 -6.82
N MET A 138 -7.49 8.88 -5.64
CA MET A 138 -7.81 7.46 -5.47
C MET A 138 -9.32 7.21 -5.52
N VAL A 139 -9.71 6.11 -6.13
CA VAL A 139 -11.11 5.66 -6.18
C VAL A 139 -11.25 4.25 -5.57
N PRO A 140 -12.35 3.97 -4.84
CA PRO A 140 -12.53 2.70 -4.15
C PRO A 140 -12.41 1.46 -5.05
N ASP A 141 -12.94 1.54 -6.28
CA ASP A 141 -12.97 0.40 -7.21
C ASP A 141 -11.59 -0.02 -7.73
N SER A 142 -10.56 0.79 -7.49
CA SER A 142 -9.17 0.48 -7.83
C SER A 142 -8.20 0.68 -6.66
N THR A 143 -8.71 0.72 -5.43
CA THR A 143 -7.90 0.80 -4.20
C THR A 143 -7.88 -0.55 -3.48
N PHE A 144 -6.70 -1.01 -3.12
CA PHE A 144 -6.44 -2.29 -2.47
C PHE A 144 -5.58 -2.11 -1.24
N ILE A 145 -5.64 -3.08 -0.34
CA ILE A 145 -4.79 -3.10 0.85
C ILE A 145 -4.30 -4.53 1.12
N THR A 146 -3.02 -4.69 1.43
CA THR A 146 -2.44 -5.96 1.87
C THR A 146 -1.25 -5.72 2.79
N GLY A 147 -0.77 -6.77 3.43
CA GLY A 147 0.39 -6.70 4.28
C GLY A 147 0.86 -8.07 4.76
N LEU A 148 2.04 -8.12 5.37
CA LEU A 148 2.60 -9.34 5.93
C LEU A 148 2.45 -9.40 7.45
N SER A 149 2.23 -10.59 8.03
CA SER A 149 2.25 -10.83 9.48
C SER A 149 1.34 -9.86 10.25
N MET A 150 1.89 -9.01 11.13
CA MET A 150 1.20 -7.89 11.77
C MET A 150 0.48 -6.99 10.73
N GLY A 151 1.12 -6.71 9.59
CA GLY A 151 0.51 -5.94 8.49
C GLY A 151 -0.62 -6.67 7.80
N GLY A 152 -0.58 -8.01 7.73
CA GLY A 152 -1.69 -8.81 7.22
C GLY A 152 -2.92 -8.76 8.13
N HIS A 153 -2.70 -8.73 9.45
CA HIS A 153 -3.74 -8.42 10.44
C HIS A 153 -4.32 -7.01 10.21
N GLY A 154 -3.43 -6.00 10.12
CA GLY A 154 -3.82 -4.61 9.92
C GLY A 154 -4.62 -4.41 8.63
N ALA A 155 -4.15 -4.97 7.51
CA ALA A 155 -4.79 -4.81 6.21
C ALA A 155 -6.23 -5.35 6.19
N VAL A 156 -6.44 -6.56 6.73
CA VAL A 156 -7.80 -7.12 6.79
C VAL A 156 -8.69 -6.31 7.73
N ASN A 157 -8.19 -5.90 8.88
CA ASN A 157 -9.00 -5.14 9.84
C ASN A 157 -9.37 -3.73 9.36
N LEU A 158 -8.46 -3.01 8.70
CA LEU A 158 -8.76 -1.72 8.08
C LEU A 158 -9.78 -1.85 6.93
N PHE A 159 -9.68 -2.93 6.17
CA PHE A 159 -10.70 -3.26 5.17
C PHE A 159 -12.05 -3.55 5.80
N LEU A 160 -12.10 -4.31 6.91
CA LEU A 160 -13.35 -4.61 7.62
C LEU A 160 -13.96 -3.37 8.29
N ASP A 161 -13.16 -2.37 8.67
CA ASP A 161 -13.67 -1.08 9.16
C ASP A 161 -14.43 -0.34 8.05
N HIS A 162 -13.84 -0.23 6.86
CA HIS A 162 -14.31 0.58 5.76
C HIS A 162 -14.24 -0.18 4.42
N PRO A 163 -15.02 -1.26 4.22
CA PRO A 163 -14.98 -2.02 2.99
C PRO A 163 -15.37 -1.19 1.75
N GLU A 164 -16.12 -0.10 1.94
CA GLU A 164 -16.47 0.86 0.90
C GLU A 164 -15.26 1.60 0.30
N ASN A 165 -14.16 1.71 1.04
CA ASN A 165 -12.95 2.40 0.60
C ASN A 165 -12.04 1.55 -0.30
N PHE A 166 -12.25 0.24 -0.34
CA PHE A 166 -11.38 -0.69 -1.05
C PHE A 166 -12.13 -1.59 -2.02
N ARG A 167 -11.45 -2.04 -3.06
CA ARG A 167 -11.97 -3.05 -3.99
C ARG A 167 -11.81 -4.47 -3.44
N ALA A 168 -10.68 -4.73 -2.78
CA ALA A 168 -10.36 -6.00 -2.12
C ALA A 168 -9.24 -5.80 -1.08
N ALA A 169 -9.08 -6.78 -0.19
CA ALA A 169 -7.99 -6.84 0.77
C ALA A 169 -7.20 -8.14 0.66
N GLY A 170 -5.99 -8.14 1.22
CA GLY A 170 -5.14 -9.31 1.31
C GLY A 170 -4.41 -9.44 2.63
N SER A 171 -3.95 -10.66 2.92
CA SER A 171 -3.15 -10.99 4.11
C SER A 171 -2.11 -12.05 3.77
N MET A 172 -0.84 -11.73 3.93
CA MET A 172 0.29 -12.63 3.72
C MET A 172 0.81 -13.12 5.09
N SER A 173 0.62 -14.39 5.41
CA SER A 173 0.99 -14.93 6.73
C SER A 173 0.44 -14.11 7.91
N GLY A 174 -0.76 -13.57 7.78
CA GLY A 174 -1.31 -12.61 8.73
C GLY A 174 -1.74 -13.23 10.06
N VAL A 175 -1.58 -12.46 11.13
CA VAL A 175 -2.07 -12.84 12.47
C VAL A 175 -3.57 -12.54 12.56
N LEU A 176 -4.40 -13.31 11.85
CA LEU A 176 -5.83 -13.06 11.69
C LEU A 176 -6.68 -13.49 12.91
N ASP A 177 -6.10 -14.33 13.77
CA ASP A 177 -6.60 -14.60 15.13
C ASP A 177 -5.52 -14.22 16.14
N LEU A 178 -5.75 -13.15 16.87
CA LEU A 178 -4.80 -12.62 17.85
C LEU A 178 -4.57 -13.52 19.05
N ASN A 179 -5.44 -14.52 19.28
CA ASN A 179 -5.20 -15.52 20.33
C ASN A 179 -4.05 -16.47 20.00
N LEU A 180 -3.72 -16.63 18.73
CA LEU A 180 -2.74 -17.59 18.24
C LEU A 180 -1.32 -16.99 18.12
N THR A 181 -1.11 -15.69 18.37
CA THR A 181 0.23 -15.12 18.33
C THR A 181 0.99 -15.36 19.62
N SER A 182 2.27 -15.73 19.49
CA SER A 182 3.20 -15.81 20.63
C SER A 182 3.52 -14.44 21.24
N LEU A 183 3.22 -13.35 20.50
CA LEU A 183 3.42 -11.97 20.94
C LEU A 183 2.22 -11.41 21.73
N ARG A 184 1.16 -12.20 21.94
CA ARG A 184 -0.08 -11.75 22.57
C ARG A 184 0.15 -11.14 23.95
N ASP A 185 0.80 -11.87 24.82
CA ASP A 185 0.94 -11.49 26.24
C ASP A 185 2.12 -10.52 26.49
N THR A 186 2.95 -10.28 25.49
CA THR A 186 4.11 -9.40 25.58
C THR A 186 3.96 -8.13 24.77
N GLU A 187 3.85 -8.24 23.46
CA GLU A 187 3.88 -7.06 22.57
C GLU A 187 2.47 -6.52 22.29
N LEU A 188 1.51 -7.39 21.94
CA LEU A 188 0.15 -6.98 21.67
C LEU A 188 -0.53 -6.40 22.92
N ALA A 189 -0.28 -7.01 24.11
CA ALA A 189 -0.81 -6.54 25.38
C ALA A 189 -0.38 -5.09 25.71
N LYS A 190 0.75 -4.61 25.21
CA LYS A 190 1.18 -3.20 25.36
C LYS A 190 0.28 -2.22 24.60
N VAL A 191 -0.43 -2.70 23.59
CA VAL A 191 -1.31 -1.88 22.73
C VAL A 191 -2.76 -1.97 23.20
N ILE A 192 -3.31 -3.19 23.32
CA ILE A 192 -4.74 -3.39 23.61
C ILE A 192 -5.01 -3.97 25.00
N GLY A 193 -3.99 -4.15 25.84
CA GLY A 193 -4.12 -4.83 27.14
C GLY A 193 -4.26 -6.34 26.98
N ASP A 194 -4.45 -7.04 28.10
CA ASP A 194 -4.51 -8.50 28.20
C ASP A 194 -5.94 -9.07 28.27
N LYS A 195 -6.95 -8.19 28.11
CA LYS A 195 -8.36 -8.59 28.22
C LYS A 195 -8.76 -9.45 27.01
N LYS A 196 -9.21 -10.67 27.29
CA LYS A 196 -9.65 -11.64 26.28
C LYS A 196 -10.71 -11.10 25.33
N ASP A 197 -11.67 -10.35 25.85
CA ASP A 197 -12.75 -9.76 25.04
C ASP A 197 -12.19 -8.76 24.02
N ARG A 198 -11.20 -7.95 24.41
CA ARG A 198 -10.55 -7.00 23.50
C ARG A 198 -9.75 -7.71 22.43
N ILE A 199 -9.02 -8.75 22.78
CA ILE A 199 -8.27 -9.59 21.83
C ILE A 199 -9.23 -10.20 20.80
N ALA A 200 -10.37 -10.73 21.24
CA ALA A 200 -11.39 -11.29 20.36
C ALA A 200 -12.00 -10.21 19.43
N GLN A 201 -12.33 -9.05 19.96
CA GLN A 201 -12.89 -7.91 19.21
C GLN A 201 -11.94 -7.38 18.12
N GLU A 202 -10.64 -7.48 18.31
CA GLU A 202 -9.65 -7.03 17.33
C GLU A 202 -9.18 -8.16 16.39
N SER A 203 -9.57 -9.40 16.64
CA SER A 203 -9.24 -10.53 15.77
C SER A 203 -10.08 -10.51 14.50
N ALA A 204 -9.43 -10.55 13.33
CA ALA A 204 -10.11 -10.53 12.03
C ALA A 204 -11.09 -11.70 11.87
N VAL A 205 -10.78 -12.88 12.45
CA VAL A 205 -11.65 -14.06 12.46
C VAL A 205 -13.00 -13.80 13.15
N THR A 206 -13.02 -12.95 14.18
CA THR A 206 -14.26 -12.52 14.84
C THR A 206 -14.96 -11.43 14.02
N ARG A 207 -14.22 -10.43 13.58
CA ARG A 207 -14.74 -9.23 12.92
C ARG A 207 -15.32 -9.51 11.54
N VAL A 208 -14.81 -10.50 10.80
CA VAL A 208 -15.36 -10.86 9.49
C VAL A 208 -16.82 -11.33 9.60
N ALA A 209 -17.20 -11.93 10.73
CA ALA A 209 -18.59 -12.34 10.94
C ALA A 209 -19.55 -11.14 11.06
N GLU A 210 -19.10 -10.05 11.67
CA GLU A 210 -19.90 -8.82 11.79
C GLU A 210 -20.12 -8.10 10.46
N LYS A 211 -19.23 -8.34 9.48
CA LYS A 211 -19.23 -7.70 8.17
C LYS A 211 -19.66 -8.61 7.02
N ALA A 212 -19.98 -9.86 7.29
CA ALA A 212 -20.22 -10.88 6.28
C ALA A 212 -21.29 -10.46 5.25
N GLU A 213 -22.46 -10.00 5.70
CA GLU A 213 -23.55 -9.59 4.80
C GLU A 213 -23.16 -8.37 3.94
N GLN A 214 -22.42 -7.42 4.51
CA GLN A 214 -21.92 -6.26 3.79
C GLN A 214 -20.93 -6.67 2.69
N LEU A 215 -19.98 -7.55 3.02
CA LEU A 215 -18.96 -8.03 2.07
C LEU A 215 -19.57 -8.82 0.92
N LYS A 216 -20.56 -9.68 1.20
CA LYS A 216 -21.33 -10.41 0.18
C LYS A 216 -22.07 -9.46 -0.75
N ALA A 217 -22.84 -8.53 -0.18
CA ALA A 217 -23.62 -7.57 -0.96
C ALA A 217 -22.74 -6.69 -1.86
N MET A 218 -21.54 -6.34 -1.41
CA MET A 218 -20.58 -5.52 -2.15
C MET A 218 -19.69 -6.37 -3.09
N ASN A 219 -19.73 -7.69 -3.02
CA ASN A 219 -18.84 -8.62 -3.72
C ASN A 219 -17.36 -8.24 -3.56
N LYS A 220 -16.92 -8.09 -2.32
CA LYS A 220 -15.55 -7.64 -1.98
C LYS A 220 -14.74 -8.79 -1.38
N PRO A 221 -13.81 -9.36 -2.16
CA PRO A 221 -13.05 -10.52 -1.71
C PRO A 221 -11.88 -10.16 -0.79
N ILE A 222 -11.54 -11.14 0.06
CA ILE A 222 -10.33 -11.15 0.87
C ILE A 222 -9.42 -12.27 0.38
N ILE A 223 -8.14 -11.97 0.13
CA ILE A 223 -7.14 -12.94 -0.32
C ILE A 223 -6.20 -13.26 0.85
N THR A 224 -6.05 -14.53 1.20
CA THR A 224 -5.08 -14.96 2.21
C THR A 224 -4.04 -15.90 1.60
N THR A 225 -2.77 -15.62 1.84
CA THR A 225 -1.66 -16.49 1.46
C THR A 225 -0.84 -16.87 2.69
N CYS A 226 -0.42 -18.14 2.79
CA CYS A 226 0.45 -18.58 3.87
C CYS A 226 1.30 -19.77 3.43
N GLY A 227 2.51 -19.88 3.98
CA GLY A 227 3.37 -21.04 3.80
C GLY A 227 2.91 -22.22 4.65
N TYR A 228 3.04 -23.46 4.14
CA TYR A 228 2.70 -24.67 4.94
C TYR A 228 3.48 -24.80 6.26
N ASN A 229 4.71 -24.28 6.28
CA ASN A 229 5.59 -24.32 7.45
C ASN A 229 5.67 -22.97 8.16
N ASP A 230 4.67 -22.10 7.94
CA ASP A 230 4.57 -20.81 8.63
C ASP A 230 3.95 -20.99 10.02
N VAL A 231 4.47 -20.25 10.99
CA VAL A 231 3.98 -20.30 12.38
C VAL A 231 2.53 -19.78 12.50
N TYR A 232 2.04 -19.03 11.52
CA TYR A 232 0.68 -18.48 11.49
C TYR A 232 -0.23 -19.17 10.44
N VAL A 233 0.14 -20.35 9.92
CA VAL A 233 -0.72 -21.09 9.00
C VAL A 233 -2.10 -21.37 9.59
N GLN A 234 -2.15 -21.67 10.89
CA GLN A 234 -3.41 -21.89 11.61
C GLN A 234 -4.31 -20.64 11.62
N CYS A 235 -3.76 -19.42 11.71
CA CYS A 235 -4.52 -18.17 11.59
C CYS A 235 -5.22 -18.08 10.23
N THR A 236 -4.50 -18.42 9.15
CA THR A 236 -5.05 -18.47 7.79
C THR A 236 -6.14 -19.53 7.66
N ASP A 237 -5.96 -20.71 8.26
CA ASP A 237 -6.91 -21.80 8.21
C ASP A 237 -8.23 -21.46 8.91
N VAL A 238 -8.18 -20.95 10.14
CA VAL A 238 -9.39 -20.61 10.91
C VAL A 238 -10.14 -19.43 10.28
N PHE A 239 -9.42 -18.42 9.76
CA PHE A 239 -10.04 -17.30 9.05
C PHE A 239 -10.73 -17.75 7.77
N SER A 240 -10.06 -18.58 6.97
CA SER A 240 -10.62 -19.15 5.74
C SER A 240 -11.85 -20.01 6.00
N ALA A 241 -11.82 -20.83 7.06
CA ALA A 241 -12.97 -21.63 7.45
C ALA A 241 -14.17 -20.74 7.83
N LYS A 242 -13.91 -19.64 8.57
CA LYS A 242 -14.95 -18.67 8.94
C LYS A 242 -15.53 -17.95 7.72
N CYS A 243 -14.71 -17.52 6.76
CA CYS A 243 -15.20 -16.93 5.51
C CYS A 243 -16.11 -17.89 4.73
N ARG A 244 -15.72 -19.17 4.65
CA ARG A 244 -16.52 -20.19 3.97
C ARG A 244 -17.83 -20.49 4.68
N GLU A 245 -17.81 -20.58 6.03
CA GLU A 245 -19.02 -20.75 6.84
C GLU A 245 -20.04 -19.64 6.59
N LEU A 246 -19.58 -18.43 6.33
CA LEU A 246 -20.40 -17.23 6.18
C LEU A 246 -20.64 -16.81 4.73
N ASP A 247 -20.16 -17.59 3.75
CA ASP A 247 -20.20 -17.29 2.31
C ASP A 247 -19.57 -15.93 1.96
N VAL A 248 -18.57 -15.49 2.72
CA VAL A 248 -17.80 -14.28 2.40
C VAL A 248 -16.89 -14.56 1.22
N PRO A 249 -16.86 -13.71 0.16
CA PRO A 249 -15.94 -13.85 -0.95
C PRO A 249 -14.48 -13.95 -0.47
N HIS A 250 -13.84 -15.08 -0.69
CA HIS A 250 -12.53 -15.36 -0.14
C HIS A 250 -11.69 -16.28 -1.02
N ILE A 251 -10.41 -15.93 -1.18
CA ILE A 251 -9.41 -16.75 -1.87
C ILE A 251 -8.34 -17.15 -0.85
N LYS A 252 -8.11 -18.46 -0.68
CA LYS A 252 -7.04 -18.99 0.15
C LYS A 252 -5.98 -19.65 -0.71
N ILE A 253 -4.72 -19.26 -0.51
CA ILE A 253 -3.56 -19.84 -1.18
C ILE A 253 -2.59 -20.38 -0.13
N LEU A 254 -2.36 -21.68 -0.14
CA LEU A 254 -1.30 -22.32 0.66
C LEU A 254 -0.25 -22.88 -0.29
N SER A 255 1.01 -22.66 0.03
CA SER A 255 2.15 -23.12 -0.77
C SER A 255 3.36 -23.46 0.10
N PRO A 256 4.38 -24.13 -0.43
CA PRO A 256 5.63 -24.31 0.31
C PRO A 256 6.20 -22.96 0.76
N GLY A 257 6.53 -22.83 2.05
CA GLY A 257 7.08 -21.59 2.59
C GLY A 257 7.05 -21.52 4.11
N LYS A 258 7.71 -20.48 4.62
CA LYS A 258 7.85 -20.20 6.06
C LYS A 258 7.54 -18.71 6.30
N HIS A 259 7.50 -18.29 7.56
CA HIS A 259 7.35 -16.87 7.97
C HIS A 259 8.62 -16.08 7.63
N SER A 260 8.78 -15.66 6.39
CA SER A 260 10.04 -15.09 5.90
C SER A 260 9.87 -14.18 4.68
N TRP A 261 10.80 -13.25 4.50
CA TRP A 261 10.80 -12.30 3.38
C TRP A 261 10.79 -12.96 1.99
N PRO A 262 11.53 -14.06 1.71
CA PRO A 262 11.39 -14.74 0.41
C PRO A 262 9.97 -15.22 0.13
N TYR A 263 9.27 -15.71 1.16
CA TYR A 263 7.87 -16.10 1.01
C TYR A 263 6.96 -14.90 0.77
N TRP A 264 7.13 -13.82 1.51
CA TRP A 264 6.27 -12.64 1.37
C TRP A 264 6.45 -11.92 0.03
N GLY A 265 7.65 -11.93 -0.56
CA GLY A 265 7.85 -11.48 -1.93
C GLY A 265 7.05 -12.30 -2.94
N PHE A 266 7.09 -13.63 -2.83
CA PHE A 266 6.26 -14.53 -3.65
C PHE A 266 4.75 -14.28 -3.42
N ALA A 267 4.32 -14.15 -2.16
CA ALA A 267 2.94 -13.91 -1.81
C ALA A 267 2.41 -12.55 -2.33
N LEU A 268 3.25 -11.50 -2.33
CA LEU A 268 2.91 -10.20 -2.91
C LEU A 268 2.60 -10.32 -4.41
N GLU A 269 3.37 -11.10 -5.17
CA GLU A 269 3.11 -11.35 -6.59
C GLU A 269 1.76 -12.06 -6.80
N GLN A 270 1.42 -13.02 -5.94
CA GLN A 270 0.12 -13.68 -5.98
C GLN A 270 -1.03 -12.70 -5.72
N HIS A 271 -0.88 -11.81 -4.72
CA HIS A 271 -1.89 -10.80 -4.42
C HIS A 271 -2.06 -9.81 -5.59
N LEU A 272 -0.96 -9.30 -6.14
CA LEU A 272 -0.99 -8.36 -7.28
C LEU A 272 -1.65 -9.00 -8.51
N TRP A 273 -1.36 -10.27 -8.80
CA TRP A 273 -2.01 -10.99 -9.88
C TRP A 273 -3.53 -11.08 -9.69
N HIS A 274 -3.99 -11.42 -8.48
CA HIS A 274 -5.42 -11.49 -8.17
C HIS A 274 -6.08 -10.11 -8.21
N PHE A 275 -5.42 -9.08 -7.69
CA PHE A 275 -5.94 -7.71 -7.75
C PHE A 275 -6.09 -7.21 -9.19
N GLN A 276 -5.16 -7.53 -10.08
CA GLN A 276 -5.30 -7.24 -11.50
C GLN A 276 -6.49 -7.98 -12.14
N LYS A 277 -6.69 -9.25 -11.79
CA LYS A 277 -7.85 -10.02 -12.24
C LYS A 277 -9.17 -9.41 -11.78
N ILE A 278 -9.24 -8.99 -10.52
CA ILE A 278 -10.41 -8.31 -9.95
C ILE A 278 -10.65 -6.95 -10.64
N LEU A 279 -9.61 -6.19 -10.96
CA LEU A 279 -9.73 -4.93 -11.72
C LEU A 279 -10.30 -5.14 -13.12
N ASN A 280 -9.89 -6.21 -13.78
CA ASN A 280 -10.35 -6.56 -15.11
C ASN A 280 -11.80 -7.12 -15.14
N GLY A 281 -12.40 -7.33 -13.97
CA GLY A 281 -13.72 -7.93 -13.85
C GLY A 281 -13.74 -9.45 -14.14
N ASP A 282 -12.57 -10.11 -14.04
CA ASP A 282 -12.48 -11.54 -14.24
C ASP A 282 -13.28 -12.28 -13.14
N ASN A 283 -14.11 -13.26 -13.55
CA ASN A 283 -14.81 -14.10 -12.61
C ASN A 283 -13.83 -15.09 -11.97
N MET A 284 -13.55 -14.89 -10.68
CA MET A 284 -12.62 -15.71 -9.91
C MET A 284 -13.30 -16.93 -9.24
N GLY A 285 -14.62 -17.13 -9.43
CA GLY A 285 -15.37 -18.29 -8.95
C GLY A 285 -15.64 -18.30 -7.44
N TYR A 286 -15.67 -17.14 -6.78
CA TYR A 286 -16.08 -16.98 -5.37
C TYR A 286 -17.46 -16.36 -5.25
#